data_c2035add00e7f4671bd5b549fbedee14
#
_entry.id   c2035add00e7f4671bd5b549fbedee14
#
_cell.length_a   1.000
_cell.length_b   1.000
_cell.length_c   1.000
_cell.angle_alpha   90.00
_cell.angle_beta   90.00
_cell.angle_gamma   90.00
#
_symmetry.space_group_name_H-M   'P 1'
#
loop_
_entity.id
_entity.type
_entity.pdbx_description
1 polymer ?
#
loop_
_entity_poly.entity_id
_entity_poly.type
_entity_poly.pdbx_seq_one_letter_code
_entity_poly.pdbx_strand_id
1 'polypeptide(L)'
;MKNSNLLKKIILFASIILSLNSPINAKPKVLKIGAIPDQNQEILDRRFELLSKELAKTLNVKVKYIPVTSYVGAISAFRTKGLDLVWFGGLSGVQARLQTPNSIVIAQREIDKRFKSVFILNKNINLNKTDNINDLKSLAGLRFTFGSENSTSGRLMPEYFLNIAGVEITDFKSRRTGFSGSHDATIALVNSGTYEAGALNKQVWDRNLKNYPKRVKNVKTFFITPEYADYHWLAQGYLEKKFYKGFTDKLKGKIINLDINIPEEKKILEMFNTKKFIESDATQYEKIEKIGRKLNKIR
;
A
#
# COMPACT_ATOMS: atom_id res chain seq x y z
N MET A 1 -64.83 -38.93 -25.10
CA MET A 1 -64.18 -38.59 -23.83
C MET A 1 -62.66 -38.90 -23.79
N LYS A 2 -61.88 -38.73 -24.89
CA LYS A 2 -60.41 -39.02 -24.88
C LYS A 2 -59.51 -37.84 -25.04
N ASN A 3 -60.02 -36.60 -25.27
CA ASN A 3 -59.19 -35.42 -25.58
C ASN A 3 -58.93 -34.50 -24.37
N SER A 4 -59.59 -34.67 -23.22
CA SER A 4 -59.43 -33.79 -22.06
C SER A 4 -58.12 -34.06 -21.27
N ASN A 5 -57.60 -35.31 -21.33
CA ASN A 5 -56.39 -35.68 -20.61
C ASN A 5 -55.09 -35.29 -21.30
N LEU A 6 -55.11 -35.09 -22.61
CA LEU A 6 -53.94 -34.64 -23.37
C LEU A 6 -53.66 -33.15 -23.15
N LEU A 7 -54.74 -32.33 -23.10
CA LEU A 7 -54.63 -30.90 -22.84
C LEU A 7 -54.13 -30.59 -21.41
N LYS A 8 -54.57 -31.40 -20.41
CA LYS A 8 -54.11 -31.26 -19.03
C LYS A 8 -52.63 -31.62 -18.84
N LYS A 9 -52.10 -32.61 -19.60
CA LYS A 9 -50.69 -32.98 -19.59
C LYS A 9 -49.79 -31.92 -20.26
N ILE A 10 -50.28 -31.27 -21.34
CA ILE A 10 -49.55 -30.23 -22.05
C ILE A 10 -49.46 -28.97 -21.17
N ILE A 11 -50.52 -28.58 -20.47
CA ILE A 11 -50.57 -27.44 -19.58
C ILE A 11 -49.66 -27.68 -18.34
N LEU A 12 -49.60 -28.92 -17.82
CA LEU A 12 -48.69 -29.25 -16.69
C LEU A 12 -47.24 -29.22 -17.09
N PHE A 13 -46.87 -29.60 -18.32
CA PHE A 13 -45.50 -29.54 -18.83
C PHE A 13 -45.05 -28.12 -19.15
N ALA A 14 -45.95 -27.27 -19.65
CA ALA A 14 -45.66 -25.84 -19.87
C ALA A 14 -45.44 -25.07 -18.56
N SER A 15 -46.15 -25.45 -17.48
CA SER A 15 -45.98 -24.80 -16.15
C SER A 15 -44.66 -25.17 -15.46
N ILE A 16 -44.09 -26.33 -15.75
CA ILE A 16 -42.79 -26.76 -15.18
C ILE A 16 -41.60 -26.09 -15.89
N ILE A 17 -41.78 -25.74 -17.18
CA ILE A 17 -40.68 -25.06 -17.92
C ILE A 17 -40.62 -23.55 -17.58
N LEU A 18 -41.71 -22.93 -17.15
CA LEU A 18 -41.73 -21.50 -16.73
C LEU A 18 -41.12 -21.27 -15.35
N SER A 19 -40.98 -22.30 -14.50
CA SER A 19 -40.43 -22.15 -13.14
C SER A 19 -38.91 -22.31 -13.07
N LEU A 20 -38.21 -22.58 -14.17
CA LEU A 20 -36.74 -22.74 -14.19
C LEU A 20 -35.98 -21.46 -14.56
N ASN A 21 -36.66 -20.35 -14.83
CA ASN A 21 -36.07 -19.04 -15.11
C ASN A 21 -36.16 -18.06 -13.93
N SER A 22 -36.09 -18.55 -12.68
CA SER A 22 -35.82 -17.64 -11.58
C SER A 22 -34.39 -17.10 -11.79
N PRO A 23 -34.20 -15.79 -11.93
CA PRO A 23 -32.86 -15.25 -12.02
C PRO A 23 -32.12 -15.70 -10.76
N ILE A 24 -31.09 -16.51 -10.93
CA ILE A 24 -30.14 -16.80 -9.85
C ILE A 24 -29.67 -15.43 -9.38
N ASN A 25 -30.15 -15.03 -8.23
CA ASN A 25 -29.79 -13.76 -7.61
C ASN A 25 -28.32 -13.85 -7.14
N ALA A 26 -27.41 -13.87 -8.13
CA ALA A 26 -25.99 -13.89 -7.88
C ALA A 26 -25.65 -12.64 -7.07
N LYS A 27 -25.14 -12.82 -5.85
CA LYS A 27 -24.70 -11.70 -5.01
C LYS A 27 -23.85 -10.74 -5.86
N PRO A 28 -24.14 -9.43 -5.83
CA PRO A 28 -23.41 -8.48 -6.65
C PRO A 28 -21.91 -8.58 -6.39
N LYS A 29 -21.14 -8.74 -7.46
CA LYS A 29 -19.69 -8.86 -7.37
C LYS A 29 -19.13 -7.54 -6.85
N VAL A 30 -18.27 -7.61 -5.82
CA VAL A 30 -17.67 -6.46 -5.14
C VAL A 30 -16.18 -6.44 -5.41
N LEU A 31 -15.63 -5.32 -5.88
CA LEU A 31 -14.19 -5.07 -5.91
C LEU A 31 -13.74 -4.66 -4.51
N LYS A 32 -12.92 -5.49 -3.87
CA LYS A 32 -12.40 -5.26 -2.53
C LYS A 32 -11.03 -4.61 -2.63
N ILE A 33 -10.93 -3.37 -2.19
CA ILE A 33 -9.68 -2.60 -2.18
C ILE A 33 -9.08 -2.62 -0.79
N GLY A 34 -7.77 -2.82 -0.69
CA GLY A 34 -7.00 -2.71 0.54
C GLY A 34 -5.81 -1.77 0.40
N ALA A 35 -5.17 -1.51 1.53
CA ALA A 35 -3.91 -0.77 1.60
C ALA A 35 -3.10 -1.21 2.81
N ILE A 36 -1.77 -1.11 2.76
CA ILE A 36 -0.94 -1.22 3.96
C ILE A 36 -1.27 -0.09 4.94
N PRO A 37 -1.32 -0.35 6.25
CA PRO A 37 -1.61 0.67 7.27
C PRO A 37 -0.35 1.49 7.60
N ASP A 38 0.14 2.24 6.62
CA ASP A 38 1.39 3.01 6.70
C ASP A 38 1.25 4.33 7.47
N GLN A 39 0.02 4.78 7.67
CA GLN A 39 -0.35 6.05 8.31
C GLN A 39 -1.57 5.88 9.23
N ASN A 40 -2.04 6.99 9.81
CA ASN A 40 -3.25 7.02 10.62
C ASN A 40 -4.45 6.46 9.85
N GLN A 41 -5.24 5.61 10.52
CA GLN A 41 -6.36 4.89 9.91
C GLN A 41 -7.43 5.84 9.34
N GLU A 42 -7.74 6.92 10.02
CA GLU A 42 -8.73 7.91 9.57
C GLU A 42 -8.34 8.56 8.22
N ILE A 43 -7.03 8.81 8.02
CA ILE A 43 -6.51 9.33 6.75
C ILE A 43 -6.67 8.28 5.64
N LEU A 44 -6.39 7.01 5.95
CA LEU A 44 -6.54 5.91 5.00
C LEU A 44 -8.01 5.70 4.64
N ASP A 45 -8.91 5.66 5.61
CA ASP A 45 -10.35 5.48 5.39
C ASP A 45 -10.88 6.56 4.45
N ARG A 46 -10.60 7.82 4.72
CA ARG A 46 -11.01 8.95 3.86
C ARG A 46 -10.46 8.83 2.44
N ARG A 47 -9.18 8.49 2.29
CA ARG A 47 -8.51 8.32 1.00
C ARG A 47 -9.16 7.24 0.16
N PHE A 48 -9.33 6.06 0.75
CA PHE A 48 -9.82 4.89 0.03
C PHE A 48 -11.34 4.88 -0.16
N GLU A 49 -12.10 5.56 0.69
CA GLU A 49 -13.52 5.81 0.45
C GLU A 49 -13.75 6.70 -0.78
N LEU A 50 -13.00 7.80 -0.91
CA LEU A 50 -13.08 8.68 -2.09
C LEU A 50 -12.73 7.92 -3.37
N LEU A 51 -11.63 7.18 -3.37
CA LEU A 51 -11.22 6.37 -4.51
C LEU A 51 -12.25 5.28 -4.82
N SER A 52 -12.81 4.61 -3.81
CA SER A 52 -13.81 3.55 -3.99
C SER A 52 -15.08 4.09 -4.68
N LYS A 53 -15.55 5.27 -4.29
CA LYS A 53 -16.69 5.95 -4.93
C LYS A 53 -16.43 6.25 -6.40
N GLU A 54 -15.24 6.75 -6.70
CA GLU A 54 -14.88 7.12 -8.07
C GLU A 54 -14.68 5.89 -8.97
N LEU A 55 -14.02 4.85 -8.46
CA LEU A 55 -13.89 3.58 -9.19
C LEU A 55 -15.24 2.89 -9.42
N ALA A 56 -16.16 2.95 -8.46
CA ALA A 56 -17.49 2.35 -8.62
C ALA A 56 -18.28 2.97 -9.78
N LYS A 57 -18.21 4.29 -9.94
CA LYS A 57 -18.86 5.01 -11.08
C LYS A 57 -18.28 4.53 -12.42
N THR A 58 -16.96 4.52 -12.54
CA THR A 58 -16.28 4.20 -13.81
C THR A 58 -16.40 2.73 -14.19
N LEU A 59 -16.25 1.82 -13.22
CA LEU A 59 -16.21 0.37 -13.46
C LEU A 59 -17.60 -0.26 -13.50
N ASN A 60 -18.64 0.48 -13.08
CA ASN A 60 -20.01 -0.02 -12.93
C ASN A 60 -20.11 -1.31 -12.09
N VAL A 61 -19.37 -1.34 -10.98
CA VAL A 61 -19.39 -2.42 -9.98
C VAL A 61 -19.39 -1.84 -8.57
N LYS A 62 -19.86 -2.62 -7.60
CA LYS A 62 -19.69 -2.23 -6.21
C LYS A 62 -18.22 -2.29 -5.82
N VAL A 63 -17.70 -1.22 -5.22
CA VAL A 63 -16.32 -1.13 -4.69
C VAL A 63 -16.38 -0.92 -3.19
N LYS A 64 -15.53 -1.64 -2.45
CA LYS A 64 -15.47 -1.52 -0.99
C LYS A 64 -14.02 -1.48 -0.53
N TYR A 65 -13.65 -0.48 0.24
CA TYR A 65 -12.41 -0.48 1.00
C TYR A 65 -12.52 -1.40 2.20
N ILE A 66 -11.51 -2.23 2.40
CA ILE A 66 -11.37 -3.16 3.52
C ILE A 66 -10.10 -2.79 4.27
N PRO A 67 -10.18 -2.12 5.41
CA PRO A 67 -9.03 -1.80 6.22
C PRO A 67 -8.37 -3.06 6.78
N VAL A 68 -7.05 -3.00 6.93
CA VAL A 68 -6.25 -4.05 7.56
C VAL A 68 -5.39 -3.43 8.66
N THR A 69 -5.00 -4.23 9.64
CA THR A 69 -4.32 -3.74 10.86
C THR A 69 -2.78 -3.84 10.79
N SER A 70 -2.25 -4.52 9.79
CA SER A 70 -0.79 -4.68 9.62
C SER A 70 -0.39 -4.91 8.16
N TYR A 71 0.89 -4.66 7.85
CA TYR A 71 1.47 -4.95 6.54
C TYR A 71 1.37 -6.44 6.19
N VAL A 72 1.67 -7.32 7.16
CA VAL A 72 1.53 -8.77 6.99
C VAL A 72 0.06 -9.14 6.75
N GLY A 73 -0.86 -8.47 7.46
CA GLY A 73 -2.31 -8.64 7.25
C GLY A 73 -2.73 -8.30 5.82
N ALA A 74 -2.20 -7.21 5.24
CA ALA A 74 -2.47 -6.85 3.84
C ALA A 74 -1.94 -7.91 2.85
N ILE A 75 -0.69 -8.39 3.04
CA ILE A 75 -0.09 -9.44 2.23
C ILE A 75 -0.92 -10.73 2.32
N SER A 76 -1.29 -11.14 3.53
CA SER A 76 -2.08 -12.35 3.76
C SER A 76 -3.47 -12.25 3.15
N ALA A 77 -4.17 -11.12 3.35
CA ALA A 77 -5.50 -10.89 2.79
C ALA A 77 -5.49 -10.87 1.25
N PHE A 78 -4.42 -10.35 0.62
CA PHE A 78 -4.24 -10.42 -0.82
C PHE A 78 -4.00 -11.86 -1.29
N ARG A 79 -3.07 -12.57 -0.67
CA ARG A 79 -2.76 -13.97 -0.99
C ARG A 79 -3.99 -14.89 -0.87
N THR A 80 -4.82 -14.70 0.15
CA THR A 80 -6.03 -15.50 0.38
C THR A 80 -7.26 -14.99 -0.37
N LYS A 81 -7.09 -14.06 -1.34
CA LYS A 81 -8.16 -13.48 -2.15
C LYS A 81 -9.22 -12.72 -1.33
N GLY A 82 -8.88 -12.31 -0.13
CA GLY A 82 -9.67 -11.40 0.71
C GLY A 82 -9.70 -9.97 0.16
N LEU A 83 -8.67 -9.60 -0.62
CA LEU A 83 -8.53 -8.32 -1.32
C LEU A 83 -8.27 -8.56 -2.82
N ASP A 84 -8.83 -7.72 -3.67
CA ASP A 84 -8.72 -7.77 -5.12
C ASP A 84 -7.68 -6.82 -5.69
N LEU A 85 -7.54 -5.65 -5.06
CA LEU A 85 -6.64 -4.58 -5.43
C LEU A 85 -6.04 -3.98 -4.16
N VAL A 86 -4.73 -3.84 -4.08
CA VAL A 86 -4.08 -3.33 -2.87
C VAL A 86 -3.02 -2.28 -3.20
N TRP A 87 -3.03 -1.20 -2.42
CA TRP A 87 -1.98 -0.21 -2.38
C TRP A 87 -0.87 -0.70 -1.45
N PHE A 88 0.23 -1.15 -2.03
CA PHE A 88 1.39 -1.66 -1.33
C PHE A 88 2.59 -0.72 -1.41
N GLY A 89 3.50 -0.82 -0.44
CA GLY A 89 4.88 -0.35 -0.61
C GLY A 89 5.69 -1.36 -1.43
N GLY A 90 6.86 -0.96 -1.93
CA GLY A 90 7.70 -1.79 -2.80
C GLY A 90 7.99 -3.17 -2.23
N LEU A 91 8.50 -3.26 -0.98
CA LEU A 91 8.80 -4.54 -0.33
C LEU A 91 7.56 -5.39 -0.12
N SER A 92 6.52 -4.83 0.51
CA SER A 92 5.29 -5.58 0.80
C SER A 92 4.56 -6.02 -0.47
N GLY A 93 4.61 -5.21 -1.53
CA GLY A 93 4.04 -5.57 -2.83
C GLY A 93 4.83 -6.68 -3.54
N VAL A 94 6.16 -6.65 -3.49
CA VAL A 94 7.00 -7.76 -3.98
C VAL A 94 6.70 -9.05 -3.21
N GLN A 95 6.64 -8.99 -1.87
CA GLN A 95 6.29 -10.14 -1.04
C GLN A 95 4.89 -10.69 -1.37
N ALA A 96 3.90 -9.83 -1.59
CA ALA A 96 2.55 -10.22 -1.97
C ALA A 96 2.52 -10.85 -3.37
N ARG A 97 3.21 -10.24 -4.34
CA ARG A 97 3.30 -10.71 -5.73
C ARG A 97 3.93 -12.11 -5.83
N LEU A 98 5.04 -12.32 -5.15
CA LEU A 98 5.73 -13.62 -5.13
C LEU A 98 4.87 -14.74 -4.50
N GLN A 99 3.97 -14.40 -3.59
CA GLN A 99 3.03 -15.34 -2.95
C GLN A 99 1.69 -15.46 -3.68
N THR A 100 1.48 -14.69 -4.76
CA THR A 100 0.20 -14.66 -5.49
C THR A 100 0.47 -14.69 -6.99
N PRO A 101 0.61 -15.91 -7.57
CA PRO A 101 0.85 -16.08 -9.01
C PRO A 101 -0.19 -15.35 -9.86
N ASN A 102 0.25 -14.80 -10.99
CA ASN A 102 -0.56 -14.02 -11.94
C ASN A 102 -1.10 -12.70 -11.41
N SER A 103 -0.69 -12.22 -10.23
CA SER A 103 -0.98 -10.84 -9.81
C SER A 103 -0.21 -9.83 -10.67
N ILE A 104 -0.78 -8.66 -10.87
CA ILE A 104 -0.31 -7.67 -11.85
C ILE A 104 -0.09 -6.34 -11.14
N VAL A 105 1.12 -5.78 -11.27
CA VAL A 105 1.38 -4.37 -10.93
C VAL A 105 0.75 -3.52 -12.02
N ILE A 106 -0.14 -2.59 -11.65
CA ILE A 106 -0.93 -1.84 -12.65
C ILE A 106 -0.60 -0.36 -12.71
N ALA A 107 -0.23 0.26 -11.59
CA ALA A 107 0.05 1.69 -11.54
C ALA A 107 0.86 2.07 -10.30
N GLN A 108 1.53 3.22 -10.37
CA GLN A 108 2.21 3.88 -9.24
C GLN A 108 1.98 5.39 -9.33
N ARG A 109 2.23 6.13 -8.25
CA ARG A 109 2.32 7.59 -8.35
C ARG A 109 3.60 7.96 -9.10
N GLU A 110 3.59 9.06 -9.83
CA GLU A 110 4.80 9.53 -10.54
C GLU A 110 6.02 9.66 -9.59
N ILE A 111 5.79 10.13 -8.38
CA ILE A 111 6.82 10.33 -7.36
C ILE A 111 7.40 9.01 -6.84
N ASP A 112 6.70 7.88 -6.98
CA ASP A 112 7.15 6.58 -6.47
C ASP A 112 8.33 6.00 -7.25
N LYS A 113 8.64 6.51 -8.44
CA LYS A 113 9.86 6.18 -9.17
C LYS A 113 11.13 6.70 -8.49
N ARG A 114 11.02 7.79 -7.73
CA ARG A 114 12.11 8.53 -7.09
C ARG A 114 11.84 8.78 -5.62
N PHE A 115 11.43 7.71 -4.96
CA PHE A 115 11.05 7.76 -3.56
C PHE A 115 12.27 7.85 -2.64
N LYS A 116 12.09 8.42 -1.43
CA LYS A 116 13.17 8.58 -0.44
C LYS A 116 12.68 8.23 0.96
N SER A 117 13.58 7.69 1.75
CA SER A 117 13.42 7.65 3.20
C SER A 117 14.08 8.86 3.85
N VAL A 118 13.69 9.14 5.07
CA VAL A 118 14.36 10.10 5.94
C VAL A 118 14.69 9.44 7.27
N PHE A 119 15.91 9.67 7.74
CA PHE A 119 16.31 9.42 9.10
C PHE A 119 16.06 10.67 9.92
N ILE A 120 15.38 10.50 11.05
CA ILE A 120 15.04 11.55 11.98
C ILE A 120 15.67 11.34 13.34
N LEU A 121 15.96 12.42 14.04
CA LEU A 121 16.52 12.41 15.39
C LEU A 121 15.62 13.19 16.34
N ASN A 122 15.56 12.77 17.61
CA ASN A 122 15.14 13.66 18.67
C ASN A 122 16.13 14.84 18.78
N LYS A 123 15.64 16.05 18.98
CA LYS A 123 16.48 17.28 19.03
C LYS A 123 17.53 17.26 20.14
N ASN A 124 17.32 16.45 21.21
CA ASN A 124 18.28 16.30 22.31
C ASN A 124 19.55 15.55 21.87
N ILE A 125 19.56 14.90 20.71
CA ILE A 125 20.75 14.22 20.17
C ILE A 125 21.59 15.24 19.43
N ASN A 126 22.84 15.40 19.87
CA ASN A 126 23.80 16.38 19.32
C ASN A 126 24.47 15.86 18.04
N LEU A 127 23.66 15.64 16.98
CA LEU A 127 24.11 15.30 15.63
C LEU A 127 23.46 16.25 14.66
N ASN A 128 24.21 16.76 13.70
CA ASN A 128 23.73 17.68 12.67
C ASN A 128 23.21 16.92 11.44
N LYS A 129 22.35 17.56 10.67
CA LYS A 129 21.92 17.04 9.36
C LYS A 129 23.15 16.85 8.46
N THR A 130 23.16 15.75 7.71
CA THR A 130 24.22 15.39 6.77
C THR A 130 23.65 14.88 5.45
N ASP A 131 24.43 14.95 4.39
CA ASP A 131 24.19 14.32 3.10
C ASP A 131 25.21 13.18 2.82
N ASN A 132 26.16 12.94 3.75
CA ASN A 132 27.13 11.85 3.65
C ASN A 132 26.57 10.57 4.29
N ILE A 133 26.47 9.51 3.51
CA ILE A 133 25.95 8.21 3.96
C ILE A 133 26.80 7.60 5.09
N ASN A 134 28.10 7.85 5.09
CA ASN A 134 29.01 7.32 6.12
C ASN A 134 28.70 7.88 7.53
N ASP A 135 28.07 9.04 7.63
CA ASP A 135 27.69 9.64 8.90
C ASP A 135 26.55 8.88 9.59
N LEU A 136 25.87 7.96 8.87
CA LEU A 136 24.94 7.02 9.51
C LEU A 136 25.60 6.17 10.60
N LYS A 137 26.93 6.05 10.61
CA LYS A 137 27.71 5.40 11.71
C LYS A 137 27.46 6.06 13.07
N SER A 138 27.19 7.36 13.09
CA SER A 138 26.91 8.09 14.33
C SER A 138 25.57 7.72 14.99
N LEU A 139 24.72 6.93 14.30
CA LEU A 139 23.49 6.39 14.87
C LEU A 139 23.75 5.13 15.74
N ALA A 140 24.93 4.52 15.66
CA ALA A 140 25.31 3.38 16.52
C ALA A 140 25.19 3.78 18.00
N GLY A 141 24.76 2.85 18.85
CA GLY A 141 24.53 3.07 20.28
C GLY A 141 23.21 3.79 20.63
N LEU A 142 22.51 4.40 19.66
CA LEU A 142 21.22 5.04 19.92
C LEU A 142 20.08 4.02 20.02
N ARG A 143 19.00 4.39 20.73
CA ARG A 143 17.70 3.71 20.61
C ARG A 143 17.07 4.08 19.27
N PHE A 144 17.06 3.13 18.33
CA PHE A 144 16.57 3.33 16.99
C PHE A 144 15.29 2.56 16.72
N THR A 145 14.32 3.19 16.05
CA THR A 145 13.11 2.51 15.56
C THR A 145 12.97 2.57 14.04
N PHE A 146 12.69 1.44 13.45
CA PHE A 146 12.13 1.38 12.10
C PHE A 146 10.61 1.59 12.12
N GLY A 147 9.98 1.66 10.93
CA GLY A 147 8.52 1.61 10.75
C GLY A 147 7.98 0.18 10.93
N SER A 148 7.18 -0.31 9.98
CA SER A 148 6.80 -1.73 9.93
C SER A 148 7.95 -2.57 9.38
N GLU A 149 8.06 -3.82 9.84
CA GLU A 149 9.08 -4.78 9.35
C GLU A 149 9.00 -5.02 7.83
N ASN A 150 7.80 -4.92 7.24
CA ASN A 150 7.56 -5.10 5.81
C ASN A 150 7.51 -3.77 5.03
N SER A 151 7.92 -2.66 5.65
CA SER A 151 7.98 -1.36 4.99
C SER A 151 9.24 -1.21 4.14
N THR A 152 9.11 -0.66 2.94
CA THR A 152 10.26 -0.28 2.10
C THR A 152 10.98 0.92 2.71
N SER A 153 10.27 2.04 2.83
CA SER A 153 10.84 3.33 3.26
C SER A 153 11.05 3.43 4.77
N GLY A 154 10.31 2.65 5.57
CA GLY A 154 10.47 2.62 7.02
C GLY A 154 11.39 1.51 7.53
N ARG A 155 11.82 0.56 6.66
CA ARG A 155 12.63 -0.58 7.08
C ARG A 155 13.68 -0.99 6.04
N LEU A 156 13.29 -1.52 4.89
CA LEU A 156 14.21 -2.16 3.95
C LEU A 156 15.33 -1.22 3.49
N MET A 157 14.94 -0.07 2.96
CA MET A 157 15.91 0.88 2.40
C MET A 157 16.74 1.57 3.48
N PRO A 158 16.17 2.01 4.62
CA PRO A 158 16.99 2.46 5.75
C PRO A 158 18.02 1.43 6.22
N GLU A 159 17.64 0.16 6.41
CA GLU A 159 18.57 -0.90 6.81
C GLU A 159 19.66 -1.12 5.75
N TYR A 160 19.29 -1.10 4.47
CA TYR A 160 20.25 -1.20 3.37
C TYR A 160 21.29 -0.08 3.40
N PHE A 161 20.88 1.18 3.64
CA PHE A 161 21.82 2.29 3.72
C PHE A 161 22.67 2.30 5.01
N LEU A 162 22.10 1.84 6.13
CA LEU A 162 22.87 1.59 7.36
C LEU A 162 23.98 0.57 7.08
N ASN A 163 23.66 -0.56 6.43
CA ASN A 163 24.65 -1.58 6.11
C ASN A 163 25.73 -1.09 5.14
N ILE A 164 25.37 -0.21 4.17
CA ILE A 164 26.38 0.45 3.31
C ILE A 164 27.34 1.30 4.15
N ALA A 165 26.83 1.98 5.17
CA ALA A 165 27.65 2.75 6.11
C ALA A 165 28.40 1.86 7.11
N GLY A 166 28.21 0.54 7.08
CA GLY A 166 28.85 -0.39 8.03
C GLY A 166 28.17 -0.43 9.40
N VAL A 167 26.86 -0.13 9.47
CA VAL A 167 26.05 -0.20 10.69
C VAL A 167 25.11 -1.40 10.62
N GLU A 168 25.21 -2.28 11.59
CA GLU A 168 24.38 -3.47 11.78
C GLU A 168 23.28 -3.20 12.83
N ILE A 169 22.25 -4.03 12.86
CA ILE A 169 21.18 -3.92 13.88
C ILE A 169 21.76 -4.09 15.31
N THR A 170 22.78 -4.90 15.44
CA THR A 170 23.48 -5.17 16.71
C THR A 170 24.32 -4.01 17.23
N ASP A 171 24.57 -2.98 16.42
CA ASP A 171 25.28 -1.77 16.81
C ASP A 171 24.40 -0.75 17.55
N PHE A 172 23.08 -0.91 17.48
CA PHE A 172 22.14 -0.08 18.21
C PHE A 172 22.06 -0.45 19.70
N LYS A 173 21.51 0.47 20.51
CA LYS A 173 21.37 0.27 21.96
C LYS A 173 20.64 -1.04 22.26
N SER A 174 21.16 -1.79 23.23
CA SER A 174 20.68 -3.12 23.59
C SER A 174 20.73 -4.15 22.45
N ARG A 175 21.61 -3.94 21.47
CA ARG A 175 21.83 -4.81 20.30
C ARG A 175 20.57 -5.10 19.48
N ARG A 176 19.62 -4.16 19.46
CA ARG A 176 18.33 -4.31 18.75
C ARG A 176 17.75 -2.96 18.34
N THR A 177 16.82 -3.01 17.40
CA THR A 177 16.00 -1.88 16.99
C THR A 177 14.54 -2.12 17.35
N GLY A 178 13.75 -1.04 17.42
CA GLY A 178 12.30 -1.13 17.54
C GLY A 178 11.60 -1.16 16.19
N PHE A 179 10.30 -1.45 16.24
CA PHE A 179 9.37 -1.36 15.10
C PHE A 179 8.13 -0.60 15.53
N SER A 180 7.91 0.56 14.96
CA SER A 180 6.79 1.44 15.32
C SER A 180 5.45 1.01 14.68
N GLY A 181 5.51 0.20 13.61
CA GLY A 181 4.35 -0.26 12.86
C GLY A 181 3.88 0.69 11.74
N SER A 182 3.98 2.01 11.91
CA SER A 182 3.60 3.01 10.90
C SER A 182 4.52 4.23 10.91
N HIS A 183 4.45 5.06 9.86
CA HIS A 183 5.29 6.26 9.76
C HIS A 183 4.89 7.33 10.80
N ASP A 184 3.60 7.51 11.07
CA ASP A 184 3.14 8.45 12.09
C ASP A 184 3.58 8.02 13.49
N ALA A 185 3.57 6.70 13.78
CA ALA A 185 4.07 6.15 15.04
C ALA A 185 5.59 6.33 15.18
N THR A 186 6.39 6.20 14.10
CA THR A 186 7.82 6.51 14.13
C THR A 186 8.06 7.95 14.59
N ILE A 187 7.34 8.91 14.00
CA ILE A 187 7.43 10.33 14.38
C ILE A 187 7.07 10.51 15.86
N ALA A 188 5.98 9.94 16.31
CA ALA A 188 5.50 10.08 17.68
C ALA A 188 6.50 9.54 18.70
N LEU A 189 7.09 8.37 18.45
CA LEU A 189 8.08 7.72 19.32
C LEU A 189 9.40 8.49 19.40
N VAL A 190 9.85 9.11 18.28
CA VAL A 190 11.04 9.96 18.30
C VAL A 190 10.73 11.32 18.93
N ASN A 191 9.54 11.88 18.69
CA ASN A 191 9.13 13.17 19.30
C ASN A 191 9.01 13.08 20.82
N SER A 192 8.54 11.95 21.36
CA SER A 192 8.46 11.71 22.81
C SER A 192 9.81 11.42 23.46
N GLY A 193 10.88 11.09 22.68
CA GLY A 193 12.16 10.64 23.19
C GLY A 193 12.20 9.17 23.61
N THR A 194 11.12 8.40 23.39
CA THR A 194 11.13 6.93 23.58
C THR A 194 12.20 6.29 22.74
N TYR A 195 12.35 6.76 21.47
CA TYR A 195 13.48 6.47 20.62
C TYR A 195 14.26 7.75 20.31
N GLU A 196 15.57 7.61 20.20
CA GLU A 196 16.48 8.72 19.92
C GLU A 196 16.57 9.00 18.43
N ALA A 197 16.38 7.97 17.60
CA ALA A 197 16.39 8.04 16.14
C ALA A 197 15.33 7.11 15.52
N GLY A 198 14.99 7.38 14.28
CA GLY A 198 14.11 6.51 13.52
C GLY A 198 14.17 6.78 12.02
N ALA A 199 13.57 5.89 11.22
CA ALA A 199 13.48 6.05 9.77
C ALA A 199 12.06 5.88 9.26
N LEU A 200 11.67 6.72 8.30
CA LEU A 200 10.33 6.69 7.75
C LEU A 200 10.28 7.24 6.31
N ASN A 201 9.09 7.21 5.73
CA ASN A 201 8.71 7.82 4.48
C ASN A 201 8.92 9.35 4.52
N LYS A 202 9.75 9.87 3.61
CA LYS A 202 10.06 11.30 3.54
C LYS A 202 8.82 12.17 3.27
N GLN A 203 7.86 11.72 2.46
CA GLN A 203 6.64 12.48 2.18
C GLN A 203 5.74 12.62 3.41
N VAL A 204 5.65 11.56 4.24
CA VAL A 204 4.93 11.64 5.52
C VAL A 204 5.63 12.61 6.45
N TRP A 205 6.95 12.61 6.50
CA TRP A 205 7.75 13.55 7.27
C TRP A 205 7.49 15.00 6.83
N ASP A 206 7.63 15.28 5.52
CA ASP A 206 7.44 16.63 4.96
C ASP A 206 6.03 17.16 5.22
N ARG A 207 5.01 16.31 5.09
CA ARG A 207 3.62 16.66 5.40
C ARG A 207 3.44 16.99 6.89
N ASN A 208 4.06 16.26 7.80
CA ASN A 208 4.00 16.53 9.23
C ASN A 208 4.72 17.84 9.58
N LEU A 209 5.88 18.12 8.99
CA LEU A 209 6.58 19.40 9.13
C LEU A 209 5.70 20.58 8.71
N LYS A 210 5.00 20.46 7.57
CA LYS A 210 4.17 21.52 7.01
C LYS A 210 2.85 21.71 7.77
N ASN A 211 2.13 20.62 8.02
CA ASN A 211 0.72 20.68 8.43
C ASN A 211 0.51 20.40 9.93
N TYR A 212 1.48 19.77 10.60
CA TYR A 212 1.36 19.36 12.00
C TYR A 212 2.63 19.67 12.81
N PRO A 213 3.12 20.95 12.83
CA PRO A 213 4.41 21.30 13.45
C PRO A 213 4.49 20.93 14.94
N LYS A 214 3.36 20.89 15.64
CA LYS A 214 3.31 20.47 17.06
C LYS A 214 3.69 19.00 17.24
N ARG A 215 3.41 18.12 16.24
CA ARG A 215 3.73 16.68 16.30
C ARG A 215 5.21 16.40 16.11
N VAL A 216 5.97 17.35 15.58
CA VAL A 216 7.38 17.21 15.24
C VAL A 216 8.28 18.20 15.98
N LYS A 217 7.76 18.88 17.02
CA LYS A 217 8.47 19.98 17.71
C LYS A 217 9.83 19.58 18.27
N ASN A 218 9.99 18.33 18.69
CA ASN A 218 11.22 17.78 19.27
C ASN A 218 12.01 16.91 18.29
N VAL A 219 11.68 16.95 16.99
CA VAL A 219 12.29 16.08 15.97
C VAL A 219 12.99 16.95 14.93
N LYS A 220 14.13 16.44 14.42
CA LYS A 220 14.87 17.03 13.31
C LYS A 220 15.24 15.98 12.27
N THR A 221 15.41 16.43 11.01
CA THR A 221 15.98 15.59 9.94
C THR A 221 17.47 15.36 10.21
N PHE A 222 17.92 14.13 10.01
CA PHE A 222 19.32 13.77 10.05
C PHE A 222 19.89 13.46 8.66
N PHE A 223 19.31 12.48 7.96
CA PHE A 223 19.78 12.07 6.64
C PHE A 223 18.59 11.76 5.72
N ILE A 224 18.74 12.08 4.43
CA ILE A 224 17.77 11.73 3.39
C ILE A 224 18.44 10.75 2.44
N THR A 225 17.81 9.61 2.19
CA THR A 225 18.40 8.57 1.35
C THR A 225 18.44 8.96 -0.14
N PRO A 226 19.33 8.34 -0.93
CA PRO A 226 19.18 8.28 -2.38
C PRO A 226 17.81 7.72 -2.80
N GLU A 227 17.47 7.91 -4.08
CA GLU A 227 16.18 7.53 -4.66
C GLU A 227 16.06 6.01 -4.91
N TYR A 228 14.82 5.51 -4.81
CA TYR A 228 14.44 4.12 -5.11
C TYR A 228 12.96 4.05 -5.49
N ALA A 229 12.50 2.92 -6.05
CA ALA A 229 11.08 2.70 -6.32
C ALA A 229 10.35 2.26 -5.03
N ASP A 230 9.12 2.78 -4.79
CA ASP A 230 8.33 2.37 -3.62
C ASP A 230 6.88 2.02 -4.02
N TYR A 231 5.89 2.78 -3.62
CA TYR A 231 4.49 2.38 -3.68
C TYR A 231 3.97 2.02 -5.08
N HIS A 232 3.02 1.06 -5.09
CA HIS A 232 2.28 0.67 -6.30
C HIS A 232 0.94 0.01 -5.99
N TRP A 233 0.08 -0.03 -7.01
CA TRP A 233 -1.12 -0.83 -7.04
C TRP A 233 -0.82 -2.24 -7.54
N LEU A 234 -1.17 -3.24 -6.75
CA LEU A 234 -1.11 -4.65 -7.11
C LEU A 234 -2.53 -5.21 -7.22
N ALA A 235 -2.88 -5.77 -8.38
CA ALA A 235 -4.18 -6.33 -8.70
C ALA A 235 -4.11 -7.86 -8.80
N GLN A 236 -5.20 -8.54 -8.44
CA GLN A 236 -5.35 -9.97 -8.63
C GLN A 236 -5.50 -10.32 -10.12
N GLY A 237 -4.84 -11.40 -10.56
CA GLY A 237 -4.90 -11.85 -11.96
C GLY A 237 -6.23 -12.44 -12.40
N TYR A 238 -7.17 -12.68 -11.48
CA TYR A 238 -8.49 -13.23 -11.78
C TYR A 238 -9.59 -12.18 -12.01
N LEU A 239 -9.28 -10.90 -12.04
CA LEU A 239 -10.28 -9.83 -12.10
C LEU A 239 -11.15 -9.90 -13.36
N GLU A 240 -10.54 -10.25 -14.51
CA GLU A 240 -11.29 -10.48 -15.75
C GLU A 240 -12.37 -11.56 -15.57
N LYS A 241 -12.01 -12.70 -14.96
CA LYS A 241 -12.94 -13.79 -14.68
C LYS A 241 -13.98 -13.40 -13.63
N LYS A 242 -13.59 -12.61 -12.65
CA LYS A 242 -14.49 -12.18 -11.57
C LYS A 242 -15.55 -11.19 -12.07
N PHE A 243 -15.18 -10.25 -12.92
CA PHE A 243 -16.04 -9.16 -13.37
C PHE A 243 -16.43 -9.34 -14.83
N TYR A 244 -15.62 -8.86 -15.77
CA TYR A 244 -15.84 -8.94 -17.21
C TYR A 244 -14.51 -8.76 -17.96
N LYS A 245 -14.48 -9.15 -19.25
CA LYS A 245 -13.31 -8.97 -20.13
C LYS A 245 -12.96 -7.49 -20.27
N GLY A 246 -11.66 -7.13 -20.13
CA GLY A 246 -11.18 -5.75 -20.15
C GLY A 246 -11.33 -5.00 -18.82
N PHE A 247 -11.75 -5.66 -17.75
CA PHE A 247 -11.93 -5.03 -16.44
C PHE A 247 -10.62 -4.45 -15.89
N THR A 248 -9.53 -5.20 -15.98
CA THR A 248 -8.23 -4.79 -15.45
C THR A 248 -7.69 -3.57 -16.19
N ASP A 249 -7.82 -3.55 -17.52
CA ASP A 249 -7.41 -2.39 -18.33
C ASP A 249 -8.25 -1.15 -18.01
N LYS A 250 -9.56 -1.31 -17.84
CA LYS A 250 -10.44 -0.22 -17.45
C LYS A 250 -10.12 0.31 -16.05
N LEU A 251 -9.82 -0.58 -15.09
CA LEU A 251 -9.38 -0.22 -13.74
C LEU A 251 -8.06 0.55 -13.78
N LYS A 252 -7.05 0.03 -14.49
CA LYS A 252 -5.76 0.67 -14.69
C LYS A 252 -5.95 2.04 -15.36
N GLY A 253 -6.69 2.08 -16.47
CA GLY A 253 -6.98 3.32 -17.20
C GLY A 253 -7.63 4.39 -16.33
N LYS A 254 -8.60 4.01 -15.45
CA LYS A 254 -9.20 4.98 -14.53
C LYS A 254 -8.20 5.53 -13.52
N ILE A 255 -7.33 4.69 -12.95
CA ILE A 255 -6.34 5.13 -11.95
C ILE A 255 -5.33 6.09 -12.58
N ILE A 256 -4.77 5.77 -13.76
CA ILE A 256 -3.72 6.59 -14.40
C ILE A 256 -4.26 7.88 -15.02
N ASN A 257 -5.55 7.92 -15.38
CA ASN A 257 -6.21 9.08 -15.98
C ASN A 257 -6.99 9.92 -14.96
N LEU A 258 -6.75 9.75 -13.65
CA LEU A 258 -7.27 10.71 -12.67
C LEU A 258 -6.76 12.11 -12.98
N ASP A 259 -7.70 13.07 -13.15
CA ASP A 259 -7.42 14.42 -13.61
C ASP A 259 -7.47 15.42 -12.45
N ILE A 260 -6.38 16.16 -12.26
CA ILE A 260 -6.26 17.20 -11.24
C ILE A 260 -7.19 18.41 -11.49
N ASN A 261 -7.74 18.53 -12.70
CA ASN A 261 -8.69 19.59 -13.05
C ASN A 261 -10.14 19.22 -12.69
N ILE A 262 -10.42 17.96 -12.39
CA ILE A 262 -11.73 17.49 -11.92
C ILE A 262 -11.75 17.54 -10.38
N PRO A 263 -12.65 18.32 -9.73
CA PRO A 263 -12.59 18.56 -8.28
C PRO A 263 -12.58 17.31 -7.41
N GLU A 264 -13.38 16.28 -7.76
CA GLU A 264 -13.46 15.01 -7.03
C GLU A 264 -12.16 14.20 -7.17
N GLU A 265 -11.61 14.14 -8.37
CA GLU A 265 -10.38 13.40 -8.68
C GLU A 265 -9.15 14.11 -8.12
N LYS A 266 -9.14 15.45 -8.15
CA LYS A 266 -8.13 16.28 -7.49
C LYS A 266 -8.01 15.95 -6.02
N LYS A 267 -9.13 15.82 -5.29
CA LYS A 267 -9.14 15.44 -3.88
C LYS A 267 -8.49 14.06 -3.66
N ILE A 268 -8.75 13.10 -4.56
CA ILE A 268 -8.10 11.78 -4.51
C ILE A 268 -6.58 11.94 -4.69
N LEU A 269 -6.14 12.64 -5.73
CA LEU A 269 -4.72 12.88 -6.01
C LEU A 269 -4.01 13.58 -4.84
N GLU A 270 -4.64 14.60 -4.24
CA GLU A 270 -4.12 15.29 -3.05
C GLU A 270 -3.99 14.35 -1.85
N MET A 271 -4.98 13.48 -1.61
CA MET A 271 -4.93 12.47 -0.55
C MET A 271 -3.81 11.44 -0.76
N PHE A 272 -3.47 11.12 -2.02
CA PHE A 272 -2.30 10.30 -2.37
C PHE A 272 -0.99 11.10 -2.42
N ASN A 273 -1.03 12.42 -2.19
CA ASN A 273 0.12 13.31 -2.28
C ASN A 273 0.86 13.19 -3.62
N THR A 274 0.10 13.23 -4.71
CA THR A 274 0.62 13.17 -6.09
C THR A 274 -0.17 14.09 -7.02
N LYS A 275 0.42 14.42 -8.17
CA LYS A 275 -0.28 15.12 -9.25
C LYS A 275 -0.92 14.15 -10.23
N LYS A 276 -0.37 12.95 -10.37
CA LYS A 276 -0.88 11.90 -11.28
C LYS A 276 -0.39 10.52 -10.87
N PHE A 277 -1.12 9.50 -11.31
CA PHE A 277 -0.65 8.13 -11.41
C PHE A 277 -0.07 7.86 -12.81
N ILE A 278 0.83 6.89 -12.90
CA ILE A 278 1.47 6.45 -14.13
C ILE A 278 1.45 4.92 -14.18
N GLU A 279 1.62 4.37 -15.36
CA GLU A 279 1.78 2.92 -15.51
C GLU A 279 3.01 2.43 -14.75
N SER A 280 2.90 1.22 -14.24
CA SER A 280 3.98 0.52 -13.58
C SER A 280 3.87 -0.99 -13.85
N ASP A 281 4.99 -1.67 -13.71
CA ASP A 281 5.10 -3.12 -13.84
C ASP A 281 6.08 -3.68 -12.80
N ALA A 282 6.23 -5.01 -12.78
CA ALA A 282 7.06 -5.69 -11.80
C ALA A 282 8.56 -5.36 -11.91
N THR A 283 9.05 -4.95 -13.10
CA THR A 283 10.47 -4.68 -13.34
C THR A 283 10.96 -3.46 -12.55
N GLN A 284 10.07 -2.49 -12.28
CA GLN A 284 10.37 -1.33 -11.45
C GLN A 284 10.84 -1.70 -10.04
N TYR A 285 10.50 -2.90 -9.55
CA TYR A 285 10.74 -3.36 -8.18
C TYR A 285 11.82 -4.45 -8.06
N GLU A 286 12.53 -4.80 -9.16
CA GLU A 286 13.60 -5.79 -9.15
C GLU A 286 14.74 -5.43 -8.18
N LYS A 287 15.10 -4.15 -8.11
CA LYS A 287 16.10 -3.66 -7.14
C LYS A 287 15.61 -3.85 -5.69
N ILE A 288 14.33 -3.61 -5.44
CA ILE A 288 13.72 -3.83 -4.11
C ILE A 288 13.72 -5.32 -3.77
N GLU A 289 13.37 -6.18 -4.72
CA GLU A 289 13.42 -7.62 -4.54
C GLU A 289 14.86 -8.10 -4.25
N LYS A 290 15.85 -7.67 -5.03
CA LYS A 290 17.26 -8.01 -4.84
C LYS A 290 17.76 -7.59 -3.46
N ILE A 291 17.47 -6.37 -3.01
CA ILE A 291 17.84 -5.88 -1.68
C ILE A 291 17.08 -6.67 -0.60
N GLY A 292 15.78 -6.94 -0.81
CA GLY A 292 14.97 -7.74 0.10
C GLY A 292 15.53 -9.15 0.33
N ARG A 293 16.00 -9.82 -0.73
CA ARG A 293 16.67 -11.12 -0.64
C ARG A 293 18.01 -11.01 0.08
N LYS A 294 18.84 -10.00 -0.27
CA LYS A 294 20.13 -9.75 0.39
C LYS A 294 19.99 -9.57 1.90
N LEU A 295 18.94 -8.90 2.34
CA LEU A 295 18.66 -8.63 3.76
C LEU A 295 17.73 -9.66 4.42
N ASN A 296 17.49 -10.81 3.78
CA ASN A 296 16.62 -11.89 4.27
C ASN A 296 15.19 -11.44 4.62
N LYS A 297 14.66 -10.44 3.89
CA LYS A 297 13.26 -9.99 4.00
C LYS A 297 12.34 -10.68 2.95
N ILE A 298 12.95 -11.28 1.94
CA ILE A 298 12.28 -12.07 0.91
C ILE A 298 13.00 -13.41 0.83
N ARG A 299 12.25 -14.49 0.95
CA ARG A 299 12.71 -15.88 0.81
C ARG A 299 12.69 -16.31 -0.64
#